data_510c42298ae7eaf368617a72d0cc57d6
#
_entry.id   510c42298ae7eaf368617a72d0cc57d6
#
_cell.length_a   1.000
_cell.length_b   1.000
_cell.length_c   1.000
_cell.angle_alpha   90.00
_cell.angle_beta   90.00
_cell.angle_gamma   90.00
#
_symmetry.space_group_name_H-M   'P 1'
#
loop_
_entity.id
_entity.type
_entity.pdbx_description
1 polymer ?
#
loop_
_entity_poly.entity_id
_entity_poly.type
_entity_poly.pdbx_seq_one_letter_code
_entity_poly.pdbx_strand_id
1 'polypeptide(L)'
;EFWMIEPEMAFYDLEMTMQLAEEMLSRIVSDALANCQAELEVLDRDLEPLKRSLSDYPRVSYDEAVEILHSEKTRKMVEDKIESLKSEATALTTESAEGKATYGQAKKWQKRKIDVREGEIQRRQSEIEEELRNLPKWLKSAQEFEWGNDFGGSDETLITWHYDRPIIVHRFPHGFKAFY
;
A
#
# COMPACT_ATOMS: atom_id res chain seq x y z
N GLU A 1 -19.87 -13.65 -8.42
CA GLU A 1 -19.18 -14.81 -8.99
C GLU A 1 -17.77 -14.40 -9.37
N PHE A 2 -16.76 -15.16 -8.97
CA PHE A 2 -15.36 -14.91 -9.28
C PHE A 2 -14.62 -16.22 -9.48
N TRP A 3 -13.51 -16.15 -10.20
CA TRP A 3 -12.65 -17.29 -10.49
C TRP A 3 -11.48 -17.30 -9.51
N MET A 4 -11.14 -18.47 -8.98
CA MET A 4 -9.96 -18.68 -8.14
C MET A 4 -8.97 -19.58 -8.88
N ILE A 5 -7.68 -19.37 -8.62
CA ILE A 5 -6.59 -20.25 -9.07
C ILE A 5 -6.00 -20.88 -7.82
N GLU A 6 -6.21 -22.18 -7.68
CA GLU A 6 -5.78 -22.96 -6.51
C GLU A 6 -4.85 -24.10 -6.97
N PRO A 7 -3.54 -23.82 -7.15
CA PRO A 7 -2.61 -24.83 -7.59
C PRO A 7 -2.30 -25.83 -6.47
N GLU A 8 -2.34 -27.13 -6.77
CA GLU A 8 -1.91 -28.20 -5.89
C GLU A 8 -0.62 -28.83 -6.43
N MET A 9 0.47 -28.79 -5.66
CA MET A 9 1.77 -29.22 -6.09
C MET A 9 2.24 -30.44 -5.29
N ALA A 10 2.23 -31.60 -5.92
CA ALA A 10 2.78 -32.81 -5.31
C ALA A 10 4.31 -32.71 -5.22
N PHE A 11 4.87 -33.11 -4.06
CA PHE A 11 6.32 -33.18 -3.81
C PHE A 11 7.06 -31.82 -3.79
N TYR A 12 6.35 -30.69 -3.71
CA TYR A 12 6.97 -29.39 -3.53
C TYR A 12 7.34 -29.17 -2.05
N ASP A 13 8.48 -28.55 -1.84
CA ASP A 13 8.83 -27.99 -0.54
C ASP A 13 8.43 -26.50 -0.45
N LEU A 14 8.72 -25.87 0.68
CA LEU A 14 8.38 -24.47 0.92
C LEU A 14 9.05 -23.55 -0.10
N GLU A 15 10.32 -23.78 -0.43
CA GLU A 15 11.06 -22.92 -1.36
C GLU A 15 10.47 -23.00 -2.77
N MET A 16 10.18 -24.23 -3.24
CA MET A 16 9.54 -24.44 -4.55
C MET A 16 8.14 -23.80 -4.61
N THR A 17 7.39 -23.83 -3.50
CA THR A 17 6.06 -23.21 -3.41
C THR A 17 6.17 -21.67 -3.47
N MET A 18 7.10 -21.08 -2.75
CA MET A 18 7.36 -19.63 -2.80
C MET A 18 7.80 -19.18 -4.19
N GLN A 19 8.68 -19.95 -4.84
CA GLN A 19 9.12 -19.68 -6.20
C GLN A 19 7.95 -19.71 -7.20
N LEU A 20 7.09 -20.72 -7.12
CA LEU A 20 5.91 -20.82 -7.98
C LEU A 20 4.96 -19.63 -7.78
N ALA A 21 4.72 -19.21 -6.54
CA ALA A 21 3.89 -18.04 -6.24
C ALA A 21 4.46 -16.77 -6.88
N GLU A 22 5.77 -16.57 -6.79
CA GLU A 22 6.47 -15.46 -7.40
C GLU A 22 6.38 -15.47 -8.92
N GLU A 23 6.66 -16.61 -9.55
CA GLU A 23 6.58 -16.79 -11.00
C GLU A 23 5.15 -16.55 -11.51
N MET A 24 4.13 -17.06 -10.82
CA MET A 24 2.73 -16.86 -11.16
C MET A 24 2.33 -15.39 -11.10
N LEU A 25 2.65 -14.69 -10.02
CA LEU A 25 2.33 -13.26 -9.88
C LEU A 25 3.08 -12.41 -10.90
N SER A 26 4.38 -12.66 -11.08
CA SER A 26 5.19 -11.97 -12.10
C SER A 26 4.64 -12.18 -13.50
N ARG A 27 4.18 -13.40 -13.82
CA ARG A 27 3.55 -13.70 -15.11
C ARG A 27 2.24 -12.93 -15.30
N ILE A 28 1.35 -12.90 -14.31
CA ILE A 28 0.09 -12.17 -14.37
C ILE A 28 0.33 -10.68 -14.58
N VAL A 29 1.27 -10.09 -13.82
CA VAL A 29 1.61 -8.67 -13.95
C VAL A 29 2.24 -8.37 -15.32
N SER A 30 3.16 -9.22 -15.80
CA SER A 30 3.77 -9.08 -17.11
C SER A 30 2.73 -9.09 -18.23
N ASP A 31 1.79 -10.04 -18.19
CA ASP A 31 0.73 -10.16 -19.17
C ASP A 31 -0.24 -8.95 -19.11
N ALA A 32 -0.56 -8.44 -17.92
CA ALA A 32 -1.37 -7.25 -17.75
C ALA A 32 -0.68 -5.99 -18.33
N LEU A 33 0.60 -5.79 -18.03
CA LEU A 33 1.38 -4.67 -18.58
C LEU A 33 1.53 -4.73 -20.10
N ALA A 34 1.61 -5.94 -20.68
CA ALA A 34 1.76 -6.11 -22.12
C ALA A 34 0.44 -5.98 -22.89
N ASN A 35 -0.67 -6.45 -22.34
CA ASN A 35 -1.90 -6.65 -23.07
C ASN A 35 -3.06 -5.73 -22.65
N CYS A 36 -2.95 -5.03 -21.49
CA CYS A 36 -4.02 -4.19 -20.95
C CYS A 36 -3.61 -2.71 -20.84
N GLN A 37 -2.78 -2.21 -21.77
CA GLN A 37 -2.28 -0.82 -21.70
C GLN A 37 -3.42 0.21 -21.78
N ALA A 38 -4.38 -0.01 -22.67
CA ALA A 38 -5.50 0.91 -22.86
C ALA A 38 -6.37 1.02 -21.58
N GLU A 39 -6.59 -0.09 -20.90
CA GLU A 39 -7.34 -0.14 -19.64
C GLU A 39 -6.57 0.52 -18.50
N LEU A 40 -5.26 0.28 -18.43
CA LEU A 40 -4.38 0.90 -17.42
C LEU A 40 -4.29 2.42 -17.60
N GLU A 41 -4.25 2.93 -18.83
CA GLU A 41 -4.31 4.36 -19.14
C GLU A 41 -5.65 4.98 -18.70
N VAL A 42 -6.78 4.31 -18.95
CA VAL A 42 -8.10 4.77 -18.50
C VAL A 42 -8.20 4.85 -16.97
N LEU A 43 -7.54 3.92 -16.27
CA LEU A 43 -7.49 3.91 -14.81
C LEU A 43 -6.55 4.98 -14.21
N ASP A 44 -5.74 5.63 -15.04
CA ASP A 44 -4.75 6.67 -14.63
C ASP A 44 -3.90 6.23 -13.42
N ARG A 45 -3.40 4.99 -13.47
CA ARG A 45 -2.63 4.39 -12.36
C ARG A 45 -1.15 4.55 -12.59
N ASP A 46 -0.42 4.81 -11.50
CA ASP A 46 1.05 4.68 -11.51
C ASP A 46 1.43 3.21 -11.74
N LEU A 47 2.16 2.94 -12.83
CA LEU A 47 2.57 1.60 -13.22
C LEU A 47 3.94 1.19 -12.64
N GLU A 48 4.65 2.09 -11.99
CA GLU A 48 5.97 1.79 -11.42
C GLU A 48 5.92 0.69 -10.34
N PRO A 49 4.92 0.64 -9.42
CA PRO A 49 4.78 -0.48 -8.51
C PRO A 49 4.59 -1.83 -9.21
N LEU A 50 3.82 -1.88 -10.30
CA LEU A 50 3.62 -3.10 -11.10
C LEU A 50 4.92 -3.54 -11.78
N LYS A 51 5.69 -2.62 -12.34
CA LYS A 51 6.99 -2.93 -12.95
C LYS A 51 7.98 -3.46 -11.92
N ARG A 52 8.03 -2.89 -10.71
CA ARG A 52 8.87 -3.37 -9.62
C ARG A 52 8.48 -4.77 -9.14
N SER A 53 7.21 -5.15 -9.28
CA SER A 53 6.75 -6.50 -8.93
C SER A 53 7.14 -7.59 -9.94
N LEU A 54 7.89 -7.26 -11.00
CA LEU A 54 8.45 -8.25 -11.93
C LEU A 54 9.84 -8.78 -11.50
N SER A 55 10.40 -8.27 -10.42
CA SER A 55 11.69 -8.71 -9.89
C SER A 55 11.52 -9.68 -8.71
N ASP A 56 12.64 -10.30 -8.29
CA ASP A 56 12.68 -11.26 -7.19
C ASP A 56 12.00 -10.70 -5.92
N TYR A 57 11.12 -11.48 -5.31
CA TYR A 57 10.42 -11.10 -4.09
C TYR A 57 11.27 -11.44 -2.87
N PRO A 58 11.53 -10.48 -1.97
CA PRO A 58 12.19 -10.76 -0.70
C PRO A 58 11.45 -11.83 0.09
N ARG A 59 12.20 -12.80 0.63
CA ARG A 59 11.70 -13.82 1.56
C ARG A 59 11.88 -13.28 2.97
N VAL A 60 10.81 -13.17 3.71
CA VAL A 60 10.78 -12.63 5.07
C VAL A 60 10.18 -13.68 5.99
N SER A 61 10.93 -14.16 6.96
CA SER A 61 10.38 -15.08 7.95
C SER A 61 9.38 -14.35 8.86
N TYR A 62 8.49 -15.08 9.50
CA TYR A 62 7.57 -14.54 10.48
C TYR A 62 8.31 -13.81 11.61
N ASP A 63 9.44 -14.37 12.10
CA ASP A 63 10.25 -13.74 13.14
C ASP A 63 10.83 -12.41 12.69
N GLU A 64 11.40 -12.35 11.48
CA GLU A 64 11.89 -11.10 10.88
C GLU A 64 10.76 -10.08 10.69
N ALA A 65 9.58 -10.52 10.29
CA ALA A 65 8.41 -9.63 10.15
C ALA A 65 7.99 -9.03 11.50
N VAL A 66 8.03 -9.80 12.59
CA VAL A 66 7.77 -9.31 13.95
C VAL A 66 8.87 -8.31 14.39
N GLU A 67 10.14 -8.59 14.10
CA GLU A 67 11.23 -7.65 14.38
C GLU A 67 11.07 -6.34 13.59
N ILE A 68 10.60 -6.40 12.34
CA ILE A 68 10.28 -5.22 11.53
C ILE A 68 9.21 -4.37 12.22
N LEU A 69 8.11 -4.97 12.71
CA LEU A 69 7.05 -4.25 13.40
C LEU A 69 7.55 -3.50 14.64
N HIS A 70 8.43 -4.13 15.41
CA HIS A 70 9.00 -3.55 16.64
C HIS A 70 10.15 -2.56 16.38
N SER A 71 10.64 -2.46 15.15
CA SER A 71 11.84 -1.70 14.84
C SER A 71 11.65 -0.19 14.98
N GLU A 72 12.71 0.49 15.40
CA GLU A 72 12.77 1.97 15.40
C GLU A 72 12.60 2.55 13.98
N LYS A 73 13.01 1.78 12.95
CA LYS A 73 12.82 2.18 11.56
C LYS A 73 11.33 2.27 11.21
N THR A 74 10.52 1.28 11.61
CA THR A 74 9.06 1.31 11.42
C THR A 74 8.44 2.52 12.12
N ARG A 75 8.82 2.79 13.38
CA ARG A 75 8.36 3.97 14.11
C ARG A 75 8.66 5.24 13.32
N LYS A 76 9.90 5.42 12.93
CA LYS A 76 10.33 6.61 12.18
C LYS A 76 9.59 6.77 10.86
N MET A 77 9.38 5.70 10.10
CA MET A 77 8.63 5.74 8.85
C MET A 77 7.19 6.22 9.05
N VAL A 78 6.53 5.77 10.13
CA VAL A 78 5.18 6.24 10.46
C VAL A 78 5.18 7.70 10.89
N GLU A 79 6.14 8.13 11.71
CA GLU A 79 6.28 9.52 12.16
C GLU A 79 6.57 10.45 10.98
N ASP A 80 7.50 10.09 10.10
CA ASP A 80 7.82 10.84 8.87
C ASP A 80 6.60 10.93 7.93
N LYS A 81 5.82 9.86 7.81
CA LYS A 81 4.57 9.86 7.03
C LYS A 81 3.53 10.80 7.63
N ILE A 82 3.36 10.80 8.94
CA ILE A 82 2.44 11.72 9.64
C ILE A 82 2.85 13.18 9.42
N GLU A 83 4.14 13.49 9.50
CA GLU A 83 4.65 14.85 9.26
C GLU A 83 4.43 15.29 7.81
N SER A 84 4.72 14.41 6.85
CA SER A 84 4.46 14.64 5.43
C SER A 84 2.98 14.91 5.15
N LEU A 85 2.07 14.12 5.72
CA LEU A 85 0.62 14.31 5.56
C LEU A 85 0.13 15.63 6.16
N LYS A 86 0.65 16.05 7.31
CA LYS A 86 0.33 17.35 7.90
C LYS A 86 0.80 18.51 7.03
N SER A 87 1.98 18.38 6.44
CA SER A 87 2.51 19.36 5.51
C SER A 87 1.65 19.45 4.23
N GLU A 88 1.27 18.30 3.66
CA GLU A 88 0.38 18.22 2.51
C GLU A 88 -1.00 18.85 2.81
N ALA A 89 -1.61 18.54 3.96
CA ALA A 89 -2.89 19.11 4.37
C ALA A 89 -2.82 20.66 4.46
N THR A 90 -1.71 21.19 4.98
CA THR A 90 -1.49 22.63 5.07
C THR A 90 -1.36 23.26 3.67
N ALA A 91 -0.61 22.64 2.77
CA ALA A 91 -0.46 23.10 1.39
C ALA A 91 -1.81 23.11 0.64
N LEU A 92 -2.59 22.03 0.77
CA LEU A 92 -3.93 21.92 0.16
C LEU A 92 -4.90 22.98 0.72
N THR A 93 -4.83 23.28 2.01
CA THR A 93 -5.64 24.33 2.63
C THR A 93 -5.29 25.72 2.06
N THR A 94 -4.02 25.99 1.87
CA THR A 94 -3.54 27.25 1.25
C THR A 94 -4.00 27.34 -0.20
N GLU A 95 -3.84 26.26 -0.99
CA GLU A 95 -4.29 26.21 -2.39
C GLU A 95 -5.80 26.44 -2.52
N SER A 96 -6.62 25.80 -1.66
CA SER A 96 -8.07 26.02 -1.61
C SER A 96 -8.42 27.48 -1.31
N ALA A 97 -7.72 28.12 -0.35
CA ALA A 97 -7.94 29.53 -0.02
C ALA A 97 -7.61 30.48 -1.19
N GLU A 98 -6.51 30.24 -1.90
CA GLU A 98 -6.11 30.99 -3.09
C GLU A 98 -7.11 30.83 -4.25
N GLY A 99 -7.59 29.59 -4.47
CA GLY A 99 -8.64 29.31 -5.45
C GLY A 99 -9.92 30.08 -5.17
N LYS A 100 -10.37 30.08 -3.93
CA LYS A 100 -11.57 30.83 -3.48
C LYS A 100 -11.38 32.35 -3.60
N ALA A 101 -10.21 32.87 -3.28
CA ALA A 101 -9.92 34.30 -3.39
C ALA A 101 -9.99 34.83 -4.84
N THR A 102 -9.58 33.99 -5.80
CA THR A 102 -9.58 34.36 -7.23
C THR A 102 -10.91 34.06 -7.93
N TYR A 103 -11.77 33.24 -7.33
CA TYR A 103 -13.02 32.75 -7.93
C TYR A 103 -13.96 33.87 -8.40
N GLY A 104 -14.09 34.98 -7.62
CA GLY A 104 -15.00 36.09 -7.93
C GLY A 104 -14.69 36.77 -9.26
N GLN A 105 -13.41 36.91 -9.58
CA GLN A 105 -12.93 37.61 -10.79
C GLN A 105 -12.66 36.65 -11.96
N ALA A 106 -12.78 35.32 -11.74
CA ALA A 106 -12.45 34.30 -12.72
C ALA A 106 -13.49 34.21 -13.84
N LYS A 107 -13.02 33.96 -15.09
CA LYS A 107 -13.88 33.65 -16.23
C LYS A 107 -14.57 32.28 -16.04
N LYS A 108 -15.69 32.04 -16.74
CA LYS A 108 -16.50 30.82 -16.60
C LYS A 108 -15.66 29.51 -16.69
N TRP A 109 -14.71 29.42 -17.63
CA TRP A 109 -13.86 28.24 -17.77
C TRP A 109 -12.85 28.08 -16.63
N GLN A 110 -12.37 29.21 -16.05
CA GLN A 110 -11.48 29.19 -14.89
C GLN A 110 -12.25 28.75 -13.63
N LYS A 111 -13.46 29.25 -13.43
CA LYS A 111 -14.35 28.80 -12.33
C LYS A 111 -14.54 27.29 -12.36
N ARG A 112 -14.81 26.73 -13.55
CA ARG A 112 -14.96 25.27 -13.69
C ARG A 112 -13.67 24.51 -13.28
N LYS A 113 -12.50 25.03 -13.64
CA LYS A 113 -11.23 24.41 -13.21
C LYS A 113 -11.04 24.49 -11.69
N ILE A 114 -11.37 25.64 -11.08
CA ILE A 114 -11.32 25.82 -9.63
C ILE A 114 -12.29 24.87 -8.94
N ASP A 115 -13.51 24.73 -9.42
CA ASP A 115 -14.52 23.84 -8.85
C ASP A 115 -14.06 22.36 -8.90
N VAL A 116 -13.48 21.91 -10.01
CA VAL A 116 -12.94 20.56 -10.15
C VAL A 116 -11.79 20.35 -9.16
N ARG A 117 -10.84 21.30 -9.12
CA ARG A 117 -9.69 21.20 -8.24
C ARG A 117 -10.08 21.24 -6.75
N GLU A 118 -11.05 22.05 -6.38
CA GLU A 118 -11.59 22.10 -5.03
C GLU A 118 -12.20 20.74 -4.62
N GLY A 119 -12.90 20.08 -5.54
CA GLY A 119 -13.43 18.72 -5.29
C GLY A 119 -12.32 17.69 -5.07
N GLU A 120 -11.21 17.78 -5.83
CA GLU A 120 -10.02 16.93 -5.62
C GLU A 120 -9.36 17.22 -4.27
N ILE A 121 -9.19 18.51 -3.91
CA ILE A 121 -8.61 18.92 -2.63
C ILE A 121 -9.44 18.38 -1.47
N GLN A 122 -10.76 18.55 -1.51
CA GLN A 122 -11.64 18.05 -0.45
C GLN A 122 -11.55 16.54 -0.27
N ARG A 123 -11.52 15.78 -1.38
CA ARG A 123 -11.34 14.33 -1.34
C ARG A 123 -10.00 13.98 -0.68
N ARG A 124 -8.90 14.59 -1.14
CA ARG A 124 -7.57 14.32 -0.61
C ARG A 124 -7.44 14.72 0.86
N GLN A 125 -8.04 15.82 1.29
CA GLN A 125 -8.07 16.22 2.70
C GLN A 125 -8.80 15.18 3.56
N SER A 126 -9.91 14.63 3.10
CA SER A 126 -10.64 13.56 3.81
C SER A 126 -9.79 12.28 3.95
N GLU A 127 -9.08 11.89 2.89
CA GLU A 127 -8.14 10.77 2.92
C GLU A 127 -7.00 11.01 3.94
N ILE A 128 -6.40 12.20 3.92
CA ILE A 128 -5.35 12.59 4.87
C ILE A 128 -5.86 12.55 6.32
N GLU A 129 -7.05 13.05 6.58
CA GLU A 129 -7.65 13.00 7.92
C GLU A 129 -7.83 11.55 8.40
N GLU A 130 -8.23 10.66 7.52
CA GLU A 130 -8.36 9.24 7.83
C GLU A 130 -6.99 8.58 8.08
N GLU A 131 -6.00 8.83 7.24
CA GLU A 131 -4.63 8.35 7.42
C GLU A 131 -4.05 8.85 8.75
N LEU A 132 -4.15 10.16 9.06
CA LEU A 132 -3.65 10.75 10.31
C LEU A 132 -4.34 10.19 11.55
N ARG A 133 -5.60 9.77 11.46
CA ARG A 133 -6.33 9.12 12.55
C ARG A 133 -5.91 7.67 12.76
N ASN A 134 -5.52 6.97 11.69
CA ASN A 134 -5.23 5.55 11.70
C ASN A 134 -3.74 5.25 11.98
N LEU A 135 -2.81 6.02 11.41
CA LEU A 135 -1.37 5.77 11.55
C LEU A 135 -0.87 5.65 13.01
N PRO A 136 -1.29 6.50 13.96
CA PRO A 136 -0.88 6.32 15.35
C PRO A 136 -1.40 5.02 15.98
N LYS A 137 -2.59 4.54 15.56
CA LYS A 137 -3.16 3.28 16.04
C LYS A 137 -2.41 2.09 15.46
N TRP A 138 -2.02 2.16 14.17
CA TRP A 138 -1.22 1.14 13.51
C TRP A 138 0.14 1.01 14.18
N LEU A 139 0.81 2.13 14.44
CA LEU A 139 2.08 2.12 15.13
C LEU A 139 1.98 1.51 16.53
N LYS A 140 0.93 1.88 17.27
CA LYS A 140 0.70 1.29 18.60
C LYS A 140 0.47 -0.21 18.50
N SER A 141 -0.40 -0.67 17.59
CA SER A 141 -0.66 -2.10 17.35
C SER A 141 0.62 -2.86 17.01
N ALA A 142 1.43 -2.30 16.10
CA ALA A 142 2.69 -2.91 15.70
C ALA A 142 3.70 -3.03 16.86
N GLN A 143 3.80 -2.01 17.72
CA GLN A 143 4.70 -2.04 18.88
C GLN A 143 4.24 -2.96 20.01
N GLU A 144 2.92 -3.19 20.12
CA GLU A 144 2.30 -4.09 21.08
C GLU A 144 2.06 -5.50 20.48
N PHE A 145 2.52 -5.75 19.26
CA PHE A 145 2.31 -7.04 18.59
C PHE A 145 3.00 -8.17 19.35
N GLU A 146 2.23 -9.19 19.72
CA GLU A 146 2.75 -10.35 20.43
C GLU A 146 3.09 -11.49 19.46
N TRP A 147 4.27 -12.07 19.61
CA TRP A 147 4.68 -13.24 18.83
C TRP A 147 3.68 -14.39 18.98
N GLY A 148 3.32 -15.01 17.86
CA GLY A 148 2.33 -16.09 17.84
C GLY A 148 0.94 -15.62 17.39
N ASN A 149 0.71 -14.32 17.19
CA ASN A 149 -0.51 -13.78 16.60
C ASN A 149 -0.44 -13.73 15.07
N ASP A 150 -1.59 -13.68 14.40
CA ASP A 150 -1.65 -13.44 12.96
C ASP A 150 -1.51 -11.93 12.68
N PHE A 151 -0.87 -11.59 11.55
CA PHE A 151 -0.77 -10.19 11.12
C PHE A 151 -2.13 -9.66 10.67
N GLY A 152 -2.52 -8.51 11.17
CA GLY A 152 -3.63 -7.74 10.63
C GLY A 152 -3.21 -6.90 9.43
N GLY A 153 -4.17 -6.36 8.69
CA GLY A 153 -3.88 -5.56 7.49
C GLY A 153 -3.01 -4.33 7.75
N SER A 154 -3.07 -3.74 8.95
CA SER A 154 -2.16 -2.65 9.35
C SER A 154 -0.71 -3.14 9.53
N ASP A 155 -0.54 -4.33 10.11
CA ASP A 155 0.77 -4.92 10.35
C ASP A 155 1.43 -5.28 9.03
N GLU A 156 0.70 -5.95 8.13
CA GLU A 156 1.14 -6.26 6.77
C GLU A 156 1.54 -5.00 6.00
N THR A 157 0.75 -3.92 6.12
CA THR A 157 1.05 -2.64 5.48
C THR A 157 2.37 -2.05 6.00
N LEU A 158 2.58 -2.03 7.32
CA LEU A 158 3.80 -1.51 7.91
C LEU A 158 5.04 -2.35 7.56
N ILE A 159 4.90 -3.68 7.52
CA ILE A 159 5.98 -4.58 7.07
C ILE A 159 6.35 -4.28 5.63
N THR A 160 5.36 -4.16 4.73
CA THR A 160 5.60 -3.93 3.30
C THR A 160 6.21 -2.56 3.01
N TRP A 161 6.06 -1.55 3.87
CA TRP A 161 6.71 -0.25 3.70
C TRP A 161 8.25 -0.32 3.71
N HIS A 162 8.83 -1.39 4.25
CA HIS A 162 10.28 -1.61 4.22
C HIS A 162 10.83 -2.03 2.85
N TYR A 163 9.93 -2.34 1.91
CA TYR A 163 10.26 -2.87 0.60
C TYR A 163 9.59 -2.05 -0.51
N ASP A 164 10.19 -2.06 -1.68
CA ASP A 164 9.66 -1.35 -2.86
C ASP A 164 8.86 -2.27 -3.80
N ARG A 165 8.66 -3.52 -3.42
CA ARG A 165 8.06 -4.60 -4.21
C ARG A 165 7.33 -5.61 -3.32
N PRO A 166 6.55 -6.54 -3.87
CA PRO A 166 5.93 -7.61 -3.09
C PRO A 166 6.96 -8.42 -2.31
N ILE A 167 6.56 -8.91 -1.16
CA ILE A 167 7.36 -9.81 -0.30
C ILE A 167 6.60 -11.10 -0.08
N ILE A 168 7.31 -12.16 0.25
CA ILE A 168 6.71 -13.41 0.70
C ILE A 168 7.06 -13.61 2.16
N VAL A 169 6.04 -13.54 3.03
CA VAL A 169 6.19 -13.87 4.45
C VAL A 169 5.96 -15.37 4.64
N HIS A 170 6.87 -16.04 5.35
CA HIS A 170 6.85 -17.49 5.50
C HIS A 170 7.20 -17.95 6.92
N ARG A 171 7.10 -19.24 7.20
CA ARG A 171 7.40 -19.88 8.49
C ARG A 171 6.55 -19.32 9.64
N PHE A 172 5.25 -19.17 9.37
CA PHE A 172 4.30 -18.79 10.41
C PHE A 172 4.25 -19.85 11.51
N PRO A 173 4.03 -19.46 12.78
CA PRO A 173 3.82 -20.39 13.88
C PRO A 173 2.64 -21.34 13.61
N HIS A 174 2.83 -22.62 13.88
CA HIS A 174 1.81 -23.66 13.66
C HIS A 174 0.51 -23.39 14.44
N GLY A 175 0.61 -22.73 15.61
CA GLY A 175 -0.48 -22.65 16.56
C GLY A 175 -1.73 -21.88 16.10
N PHE A 176 -1.61 -20.96 15.11
CA PHE A 176 -2.75 -20.17 14.64
C PHE A 176 -3.10 -20.38 13.15
N LYS A 177 -2.24 -21.06 12.40
CA LYS A 177 -2.56 -21.43 11.01
C LYS A 177 -3.25 -22.78 11.00
N ALA A 178 -4.48 -22.83 10.48
CA ALA A 178 -5.19 -24.09 10.27
C ALA A 178 -4.53 -24.92 9.16
N PHE A 179 -4.56 -26.25 9.30
CA PHE A 179 -4.14 -27.22 8.26
C PHE A 179 -2.62 -27.37 8.02
N TYR A 180 -1.76 -26.90 8.90
CA TYR A 180 -0.29 -27.04 8.76
C TYR A 180 0.33 -27.80 9.93
#